data_950d14e648d4c3967da62fc56c8a396a
#
_entry.id   950d14e648d4c3967da62fc56c8a396a
#
_cell.length_a   1.000
_cell.length_b   1.000
_cell.length_c   1.000
_cell.angle_alpha   90.00
_cell.angle_beta   90.00
_cell.angle_gamma   90.00
#
_symmetry.space_group_name_H-M   'P 1'
#
loop_
_entity.id
_entity.type
_entity.pdbx_description
1 polymer ?
#
loop_
_entity_poly.entity_id
_entity_poly.type
_entity_poly.pdbx_seq_one_letter_code
_entity_poly.pdbx_strand_id
1 'polypeptide(L)'
;MQIWVVSQMKIFAISDLHLSFMVPKPMDVFGGHWENYTDKIKSNWEKMISNDDLVLIAGDISWAMRLEETKADFDFIHSLPGKKVIIRGNHEYWWKSISAVREILPNSVVAIQNDSVRFGNVLIAGTRGWEVHEGSLENNFSKEDKKIYERELIRLRLALEDMQKKRKPEDRVICMIHYPPFNSRREDSGFTKLFEEFKVDTVIYGHIHANMGRYEKIIVKNQIPYYLTSADMLGMKPIEI
;
A
#
# COMPACT_ATOMS: atom_id res chain seq x y z
N MET A 1 -35.85 2.76 23.59
CA MET A 1 -35.15 3.51 22.52
C MET A 1 -33.90 2.72 22.18
N GLN A 2 -33.94 2.00 21.05
CA GLN A 2 -32.82 1.15 20.62
C GLN A 2 -31.79 2.08 19.97
N ILE A 3 -30.66 2.31 20.65
CA ILE A 3 -29.55 3.10 20.10
C ILE A 3 -28.83 2.18 19.10
N TRP A 4 -29.04 2.40 17.82
CA TRP A 4 -28.23 1.78 16.77
C TRP A 4 -26.83 2.41 16.85
N VAL A 5 -25.87 1.68 17.40
CA VAL A 5 -24.46 2.04 17.25
C VAL A 5 -24.11 1.79 15.78
N VAL A 6 -24.05 2.85 15.00
CA VAL A 6 -23.46 2.78 13.65
C VAL A 6 -22.00 2.38 13.86
N SER A 7 -21.63 1.19 13.47
CA SER A 7 -20.25 0.73 13.50
C SER A 7 -19.40 1.70 12.69
N GLN A 8 -18.45 2.35 13.34
CA GLN A 8 -17.52 3.23 12.63
C GLN A 8 -16.66 2.35 11.70
N MET A 9 -16.57 2.70 10.42
CA MET A 9 -15.70 2.04 9.45
C MET A 9 -14.26 1.97 10.00
N LYS A 10 -13.75 0.76 10.17
CA LYS A 10 -12.36 0.54 10.54
C LYS A 10 -11.48 0.52 9.29
N ILE A 11 -10.21 0.84 9.46
CA ILE A 11 -9.24 0.89 8.38
C ILE A 11 -8.11 -0.08 8.69
N PHE A 12 -7.84 -0.97 7.76
CA PHE A 12 -6.77 -1.95 7.86
C PHE A 12 -5.77 -1.75 6.73
N ALA A 13 -4.55 -2.21 6.94
CA ALA A 13 -3.50 -2.17 5.93
C ALA A 13 -2.76 -3.50 5.85
N ILE A 14 -2.38 -3.87 4.65
CA ILE A 14 -1.50 -5.00 4.32
C ILE A 14 -0.85 -4.70 2.97
N SER A 15 0.27 -5.33 2.64
CA SER A 15 0.92 -5.24 1.34
C SER A 15 1.68 -6.51 1.02
N ASP A 16 2.31 -6.56 -0.14
CA ASP A 16 3.20 -7.66 -0.52
C ASP A 16 2.49 -9.03 -0.42
N LEU A 17 1.28 -9.10 -0.98
CA LEU A 17 0.48 -10.33 -0.97
C LEU A 17 1.09 -11.39 -1.88
N HIS A 18 1.79 -10.97 -2.94
CA HIS A 18 2.50 -11.85 -3.86
C HIS A 18 1.65 -13.04 -4.35
N LEU A 19 0.37 -12.78 -4.66
CA LEU A 19 -0.54 -13.81 -5.15
C LEU A 19 -0.05 -14.36 -6.48
N SER A 20 -0.31 -15.63 -6.73
CA SER A 20 0.20 -16.33 -7.92
C SER A 20 -0.72 -17.46 -8.36
N PHE A 21 -2.06 -17.25 -8.31
CA PHE A 21 -3.02 -18.31 -8.63
C PHE A 21 -3.00 -18.73 -10.11
N MET A 22 -2.60 -17.84 -11.01
CA MET A 22 -2.53 -18.12 -12.46
C MET A 22 -1.10 -18.34 -12.97
N VAL A 23 -0.09 -18.06 -12.15
CA VAL A 23 1.32 -18.20 -12.54
C VAL A 23 2.06 -19.09 -11.54
N PRO A 24 2.96 -19.98 -12.01
CA PRO A 24 3.69 -20.90 -11.12
C PRO A 24 4.83 -20.16 -10.41
N LYS A 25 4.52 -19.44 -9.35
CA LYS A 25 5.50 -18.70 -8.55
C LYS A 25 5.29 -19.01 -7.05
N PRO A 26 5.78 -20.15 -6.56
CA PRO A 26 5.60 -20.55 -5.16
C PRO A 26 6.39 -19.62 -4.24
N MET A 27 5.73 -19.08 -3.22
CA MET A 27 6.36 -18.17 -2.25
C MET A 27 7.10 -18.89 -1.12
N ASP A 28 6.81 -20.16 -0.87
CA ASP A 28 7.45 -20.99 0.14
C ASP A 28 8.97 -21.18 -0.06
N VAL A 29 9.46 -21.00 -1.28
CA VAL A 29 10.91 -20.94 -1.59
C VAL A 29 11.64 -19.82 -0.85
N PHE A 30 10.92 -18.78 -0.40
CA PHE A 30 11.46 -17.66 0.37
C PHE A 30 11.40 -17.87 1.89
N GLY A 31 10.98 -19.05 2.34
CA GLY A 31 10.97 -19.46 3.75
C GLY A 31 9.62 -19.97 4.23
N GLY A 32 9.64 -20.78 5.29
CA GLY A 32 8.46 -21.47 5.83
C GLY A 32 7.35 -20.55 6.35
N HIS A 33 7.62 -19.26 6.56
CA HIS A 33 6.58 -18.29 6.89
C HIS A 33 5.59 -18.06 5.75
N TRP A 34 5.97 -18.37 4.50
CA TRP A 34 5.12 -18.33 3.32
C TRP A 34 4.31 -19.61 3.07
N GLU A 35 4.53 -20.67 3.84
CA GLU A 35 3.71 -21.90 3.72
C GLU A 35 2.23 -21.58 3.95
N ASN A 36 1.37 -22.00 3.01
CA ASN A 36 -0.08 -21.80 3.07
C ASN A 36 -0.47 -20.32 3.34
N TYR A 37 0.31 -19.37 2.85
CA TYR A 37 0.17 -17.95 3.17
C TYR A 37 -1.17 -17.36 2.71
N THR A 38 -1.72 -17.80 1.58
CA THR A 38 -3.03 -17.36 1.08
C THR A 38 -4.17 -17.75 2.02
N ASP A 39 -4.13 -18.97 2.57
CA ASP A 39 -5.11 -19.43 3.55
C ASP A 39 -4.95 -18.70 4.90
N LYS A 40 -3.72 -18.43 5.30
CA LYS A 40 -3.43 -17.61 6.49
C LYS A 40 -3.96 -16.19 6.33
N ILE A 41 -3.70 -15.55 5.17
CA ILE A 41 -4.23 -14.20 4.85
C ILE A 41 -5.76 -14.23 4.91
N LYS A 42 -6.40 -15.16 4.22
CA LYS A 42 -7.85 -15.28 4.19
C LYS A 42 -8.43 -15.44 5.59
N SER A 43 -7.93 -16.42 6.35
CA SER A 43 -8.43 -16.72 7.70
C SER A 43 -8.27 -15.52 8.66
N ASN A 44 -7.12 -14.83 8.62
CA ASN A 44 -6.89 -13.65 9.45
C ASN A 44 -7.77 -12.48 9.03
N TRP A 45 -7.93 -12.27 7.74
CA TRP A 45 -8.75 -11.19 7.17
C TRP A 45 -10.23 -11.34 7.57
N GLU A 46 -10.82 -12.52 7.34
CA GLU A 46 -12.21 -12.83 7.66
C GLU A 46 -12.54 -12.72 9.15
N LYS A 47 -11.55 -12.95 10.03
CA LYS A 47 -11.72 -12.80 11.49
C LYS A 47 -11.76 -11.34 11.94
N MET A 48 -11.15 -10.43 11.20
CA MET A 48 -10.90 -9.06 11.67
C MET A 48 -11.73 -8.01 10.94
N ILE A 49 -12.08 -8.26 9.69
CA ILE A 49 -12.56 -7.25 8.76
C ILE A 49 -14.01 -7.57 8.40
N SER A 50 -14.86 -6.57 8.46
CA SER A 50 -16.26 -6.62 8.05
C SER A 50 -16.46 -6.03 6.64
N ASN A 51 -17.64 -6.21 6.06
CA ASN A 51 -17.97 -5.65 4.74
C ASN A 51 -17.97 -4.11 4.69
N ASP A 52 -18.15 -3.46 5.86
CA ASP A 52 -18.19 -2.01 5.97
C ASP A 52 -16.80 -1.38 6.16
N ASP A 53 -15.77 -2.21 6.38
CA ASP A 53 -14.42 -1.75 6.64
C ASP A 53 -13.65 -1.47 5.34
N LEU A 54 -12.54 -0.75 5.49
CA LEU A 54 -11.65 -0.38 4.42
C LEU A 54 -10.29 -1.08 4.59
N VAL A 55 -9.75 -1.63 3.51
CA VAL A 55 -8.42 -2.25 3.50
C VAL A 55 -7.54 -1.59 2.45
N LEU A 56 -6.36 -1.17 2.87
CA LEU A 56 -5.37 -0.52 2.04
C LEU A 56 -4.27 -1.52 1.70
N ILE A 57 -4.06 -1.78 0.41
CA ILE A 57 -3.05 -2.73 -0.08
C ILE A 57 -1.92 -1.95 -0.76
N ALA A 58 -0.80 -1.81 -0.08
CA ALA A 58 0.29 -0.93 -0.50
C ALA A 58 1.26 -1.57 -1.51
N GLY A 59 0.73 -2.25 -2.52
CA GLY A 59 1.51 -2.81 -3.65
C GLY A 59 1.98 -4.24 -3.45
N ASP A 60 2.66 -4.75 -4.47
CA ASP A 60 3.14 -6.13 -4.62
C ASP A 60 2.04 -7.16 -4.38
N ILE A 61 0.98 -7.02 -5.18
CA ILE A 61 -0.27 -7.77 -5.06
C ILE A 61 -0.15 -9.14 -5.73
N SER A 62 0.38 -9.15 -6.97
CA SER A 62 0.36 -10.33 -7.84
C SER A 62 1.65 -10.50 -8.63
N TRP A 63 2.11 -11.75 -8.76
CA TRP A 63 3.23 -12.13 -9.61
C TRP A 63 2.89 -12.24 -11.11
N ALA A 64 1.68 -11.92 -11.51
CA ALA A 64 1.30 -11.92 -12.91
C ALA A 64 2.24 -11.05 -13.76
N MET A 65 2.49 -11.47 -14.98
CA MET A 65 3.27 -10.70 -15.97
C MET A 65 2.37 -9.90 -16.89
N ARG A 66 1.12 -10.36 -17.08
CA ARG A 66 0.11 -9.74 -17.94
C ARG A 66 -1.17 -9.51 -17.18
N LEU A 67 -1.94 -8.51 -17.60
CA LEU A 67 -3.13 -8.05 -16.91
C LEU A 67 -4.21 -9.16 -16.80
N GLU A 68 -4.39 -9.94 -17.85
CA GLU A 68 -5.34 -11.05 -17.87
C GLU A 68 -5.01 -12.19 -16.89
N GLU A 69 -3.74 -12.33 -16.53
CA GLU A 69 -3.28 -13.34 -15.56
C GLU A 69 -3.61 -12.95 -14.10
N THR A 70 -4.02 -11.71 -13.84
CA THR A 70 -4.38 -11.24 -12.50
C THR A 70 -5.78 -11.64 -12.06
N LYS A 71 -6.59 -12.21 -12.97
CA LYS A 71 -8.01 -12.44 -12.70
C LYS A 71 -8.27 -13.26 -11.44
N ALA A 72 -7.62 -14.41 -11.30
CA ALA A 72 -7.82 -15.26 -10.12
C ALA A 72 -7.33 -14.59 -8.82
N ASP A 73 -6.26 -13.80 -8.89
CA ASP A 73 -5.74 -13.04 -7.76
C ASP A 73 -6.75 -11.96 -7.31
N PHE A 74 -7.37 -11.25 -8.26
CA PHE A 74 -8.42 -10.27 -7.93
C PHE A 74 -9.74 -10.92 -7.55
N ASP A 75 -10.09 -12.09 -8.08
CA ASP A 75 -11.25 -12.87 -7.62
C ASP A 75 -11.06 -13.28 -6.14
N PHE A 76 -9.85 -13.69 -5.75
CA PHE A 76 -9.51 -13.95 -4.35
C PHE A 76 -9.67 -12.70 -3.48
N ILE A 77 -9.06 -11.57 -3.86
CA ILE A 77 -9.18 -10.31 -3.11
C ILE A 77 -10.64 -9.85 -3.03
N HIS A 78 -11.41 -10.02 -4.09
CA HIS A 78 -12.82 -9.66 -4.14
C HIS A 78 -13.66 -10.48 -3.16
N SER A 79 -13.34 -11.76 -3.00
CA SER A 79 -14.04 -12.68 -2.09
C SER A 79 -13.87 -12.30 -0.61
N LEU A 80 -12.83 -11.56 -0.26
CA LEU A 80 -12.57 -11.12 1.10
C LEU A 80 -13.45 -9.91 1.48
N PRO A 81 -13.91 -9.78 2.75
CA PRO A 81 -14.75 -8.68 3.18
C PRO A 81 -14.05 -7.31 3.11
N GLY A 82 -14.85 -6.25 3.09
CA GLY A 82 -14.41 -4.85 3.08
C GLY A 82 -14.17 -4.29 1.67
N LYS A 83 -14.07 -2.95 1.58
CA LYS A 83 -13.61 -2.24 0.37
C LYS A 83 -12.09 -2.22 0.36
N LYS A 84 -11.49 -2.30 -0.82
CA LYS A 84 -10.02 -2.31 -0.96
C LYS A 84 -9.57 -1.13 -1.79
N VAL A 85 -8.47 -0.49 -1.34
CA VAL A 85 -7.73 0.47 -2.15
C VAL A 85 -6.36 -0.09 -2.40
N ILE A 86 -5.94 -0.09 -3.65
CA ILE A 86 -4.65 -0.65 -4.06
C ILE A 86 -3.78 0.41 -4.75
N ILE A 87 -2.48 0.28 -4.58
CA ILE A 87 -1.46 0.97 -5.37
C ILE A 87 -0.55 -0.04 -6.05
N ARG A 88 0.22 0.42 -7.03
CA ARG A 88 1.26 -0.36 -7.67
C ARG A 88 2.48 -0.51 -6.76
N GLY A 89 3.07 -1.70 -6.68
CA GLY A 89 4.43 -1.95 -6.18
C GLY A 89 5.47 -2.11 -7.29
N ASN A 90 6.58 -2.76 -7.01
CA ASN A 90 7.64 -3.00 -8.00
C ASN A 90 7.45 -4.30 -8.79
N HIS A 91 6.72 -5.26 -8.26
CA HIS A 91 6.43 -6.52 -8.93
C HIS A 91 5.16 -6.52 -9.80
N GLU A 92 4.42 -5.42 -9.87
CA GLU A 92 3.28 -5.28 -10.77
C GLU A 92 3.71 -5.06 -12.23
N TYR A 93 4.34 -6.05 -12.87
CA TYR A 93 4.73 -6.00 -14.28
C TYR A 93 3.53 -5.91 -15.22
N TRP A 94 2.38 -6.43 -14.79
CA TRP A 94 1.09 -6.39 -15.47
C TRP A 94 0.44 -4.99 -15.48
N TRP A 95 0.80 -4.10 -14.55
CA TRP A 95 0.23 -2.77 -14.40
C TRP A 95 0.86 -1.77 -15.38
N LYS A 96 0.37 -1.75 -16.61
CA LYS A 96 0.88 -0.84 -17.65
C LYS A 96 0.21 0.53 -17.62
N SER A 97 -1.12 0.58 -17.53
CA SER A 97 -1.86 1.84 -17.37
C SER A 97 -2.94 1.71 -16.29
N ILE A 98 -3.18 2.80 -15.58
CA ILE A 98 -4.22 2.82 -14.54
C ILE A 98 -5.62 2.61 -15.13
N SER A 99 -5.89 3.09 -16.35
CA SER A 99 -7.18 2.94 -17.02
C SER A 99 -7.48 1.46 -17.27
N ALA A 100 -6.54 0.73 -17.86
CA ALA A 100 -6.71 -0.69 -18.12
C ALA A 100 -6.86 -1.51 -16.82
N VAL A 101 -6.15 -1.13 -15.76
CA VAL A 101 -6.31 -1.77 -14.44
C VAL A 101 -7.72 -1.53 -13.89
N ARG A 102 -8.19 -0.29 -13.90
CA ARG A 102 -9.53 0.06 -13.39
C ARG A 102 -10.66 -0.63 -14.15
N GLU A 103 -10.46 -0.92 -15.42
CA GLU A 103 -11.47 -1.58 -16.27
C GLU A 103 -11.73 -3.03 -15.86
N ILE A 104 -10.70 -3.74 -15.34
CA ILE A 104 -10.82 -5.16 -14.97
C ILE A 104 -11.10 -5.39 -13.48
N LEU A 105 -10.94 -4.36 -12.64
CA LEU A 105 -11.08 -4.52 -11.21
C LEU A 105 -12.52 -4.81 -10.80
N PRO A 106 -12.75 -5.73 -9.86
CA PRO A 106 -14.06 -5.93 -9.28
C PRO A 106 -14.50 -4.68 -8.47
N ASN A 107 -15.81 -4.50 -8.31
CA ASN A 107 -16.41 -3.31 -7.68
C ASN A 107 -16.02 -3.08 -6.20
N SER A 108 -15.43 -4.07 -5.53
CA SER A 108 -14.90 -3.93 -4.17
C SER A 108 -13.48 -3.39 -4.12
N VAL A 109 -12.80 -3.22 -5.27
CA VAL A 109 -11.38 -2.81 -5.36
C VAL A 109 -11.25 -1.52 -6.17
N VAL A 110 -10.57 -0.54 -5.60
CA VAL A 110 -10.27 0.74 -6.25
C VAL A 110 -8.76 0.89 -6.38
N ALA A 111 -8.28 1.11 -7.58
CA ALA A 111 -6.86 1.41 -7.83
C ALA A 111 -6.63 2.92 -7.90
N ILE A 112 -5.61 3.40 -7.19
CA ILE A 112 -5.13 4.78 -7.27
C ILE A 112 -3.69 4.80 -7.81
N GLN A 113 -3.41 5.84 -8.59
CA GLN A 113 -2.07 6.11 -9.12
C GLN A 113 -1.96 7.60 -9.46
N ASN A 114 -1.18 8.33 -8.71
CA ASN A 114 -1.01 9.78 -8.83
C ASN A 114 -2.32 10.58 -8.61
N ASP A 115 -3.28 9.99 -7.95
CA ASP A 115 -4.58 10.56 -7.59
C ASP A 115 -5.01 10.12 -6.20
N SER A 116 -6.23 10.44 -5.81
CA SER A 116 -6.79 10.13 -4.50
C SER A 116 -8.23 9.65 -4.59
N VAL A 117 -8.67 8.96 -3.55
CA VAL A 117 -10.05 8.50 -3.39
C VAL A 117 -10.57 8.84 -1.99
N ARG A 118 -11.89 9.02 -1.86
CA ARG A 118 -12.58 9.32 -0.59
C ARG A 118 -13.47 8.16 -0.17
N PHE A 119 -13.40 7.80 1.12
CA PHE A 119 -14.35 6.93 1.80
C PHE A 119 -14.81 7.62 3.10
N GLY A 120 -16.05 8.09 3.13
CA GLY A 120 -16.55 8.89 4.24
C GLY A 120 -15.71 10.15 4.47
N ASN A 121 -15.13 10.28 5.65
CA ASN A 121 -14.19 11.34 6.06
C ASN A 121 -12.72 10.93 5.94
N VAL A 122 -12.41 9.87 5.19
CA VAL A 122 -11.04 9.42 4.94
C VAL A 122 -10.66 9.70 3.49
N LEU A 123 -9.56 10.40 3.30
CA LEU A 123 -8.92 10.63 2.01
C LEU A 123 -7.67 9.77 1.89
N ILE A 124 -7.55 9.06 0.79
CA ILE A 124 -6.43 8.17 0.51
C ILE A 124 -5.76 8.65 -0.76
N ALA A 125 -4.48 8.99 -0.68
CA ALA A 125 -3.63 9.33 -1.81
C ALA A 125 -2.46 8.36 -1.89
N GLY A 126 -1.83 8.22 -3.04
CA GLY A 126 -0.66 7.36 -3.09
C GLY A 126 -0.01 7.21 -4.44
N THR A 127 1.20 6.64 -4.39
CA THR A 127 2.01 6.26 -5.54
C THR A 127 2.94 5.12 -5.15
N ARG A 128 3.69 4.58 -6.13
CA ARG A 128 4.64 3.51 -5.86
C ARG A 128 5.81 3.97 -4.98
N GLY A 129 6.33 5.17 -5.19
CA GLY A 129 7.58 5.61 -4.61
C GLY A 129 8.82 4.99 -5.25
N TRP A 130 9.96 5.20 -4.63
CA TRP A 130 11.25 4.64 -5.02
C TRP A 130 12.20 4.59 -3.82
N GLU A 131 13.29 3.84 -3.96
CA GLU A 131 14.32 3.70 -2.94
C GLU A 131 14.88 5.04 -2.47
N VAL A 132 15.14 5.15 -1.17
CA VAL A 132 15.82 6.29 -0.53
C VAL A 132 17.19 5.82 -0.05
N HIS A 133 18.24 6.27 -0.72
CA HIS A 133 19.61 5.90 -0.38
C HIS A 133 20.14 6.70 0.83
N GLU A 134 21.17 6.16 1.49
CA GLU A 134 21.88 6.83 2.59
C GLU A 134 22.76 7.97 2.08
N GLY A 135 22.84 9.05 2.87
CA GLY A 135 23.67 10.23 2.56
C GLY A 135 22.98 11.25 1.66
N SER A 136 23.67 12.36 1.38
CA SER A 136 23.13 13.39 0.50
C SER A 136 22.76 12.80 -0.86
N LEU A 137 21.58 13.13 -1.33
CA LEU A 137 20.95 12.66 -2.59
C LEU A 137 21.87 12.73 -3.83
N GLU A 138 23.01 13.41 -3.72
CA GLU A 138 23.85 13.72 -4.89
C GLU A 138 24.87 12.65 -5.26
N ASN A 139 25.30 11.80 -4.30
CA ASN A 139 26.50 10.97 -4.51
C ASN A 139 26.27 9.46 -4.66
N ASN A 140 25.09 8.92 -4.33
CA ASN A 140 24.85 7.47 -4.28
C ASN A 140 23.79 6.94 -5.25
N PHE A 141 23.14 7.81 -6.02
CA PHE A 141 22.19 7.39 -7.05
C PHE A 141 22.89 7.16 -8.39
N SER A 142 22.54 6.06 -9.07
CA SER A 142 22.75 6.01 -10.51
C SER A 142 21.93 7.11 -11.18
N LYS A 143 22.34 7.55 -12.37
CA LYS A 143 21.55 8.55 -13.13
C LYS A 143 20.11 8.08 -13.39
N GLU A 144 19.91 6.78 -13.57
CA GLU A 144 18.59 6.18 -13.79
C GLU A 144 17.75 6.19 -12.51
N ASP A 145 18.31 5.78 -11.37
CA ASP A 145 17.60 5.80 -10.07
C ASP A 145 17.18 7.21 -9.69
N LYS A 146 18.07 8.19 -9.87
CA LYS A 146 17.75 9.61 -9.63
C LYS A 146 16.54 10.05 -10.46
N LYS A 147 16.53 9.72 -11.74
CA LYS A 147 15.42 10.05 -12.64
C LYS A 147 14.11 9.37 -12.22
N ILE A 148 14.18 8.12 -11.75
CA ILE A 148 13.01 7.41 -11.25
C ILE A 148 12.52 8.06 -9.95
N TYR A 149 13.41 8.33 -9.01
CA TYR A 149 13.11 8.98 -7.73
C TYR A 149 12.41 10.34 -7.95
N GLU A 150 12.98 11.20 -8.78
CA GLU A 150 12.41 12.52 -9.12
C GLU A 150 11.00 12.38 -9.75
N ARG A 151 10.83 11.42 -10.66
CA ARG A 151 9.53 11.13 -11.25
C ARG A 151 8.50 10.66 -10.21
N GLU A 152 8.89 9.82 -9.26
CA GLU A 152 7.99 9.35 -8.21
C GLU A 152 7.66 10.46 -7.19
N LEU A 153 8.57 11.40 -6.94
CA LEU A 153 8.25 12.62 -6.18
C LEU A 153 7.18 13.48 -6.86
N ILE A 154 7.32 13.67 -8.17
CA ILE A 154 6.30 14.41 -8.97
C ILE A 154 4.95 13.68 -8.88
N ARG A 155 4.94 12.37 -8.99
CA ARG A 155 3.72 11.54 -8.91
C ARG A 155 3.06 11.63 -7.55
N LEU A 156 3.86 11.58 -6.47
CA LEU A 156 3.34 11.75 -5.12
C LEU A 156 2.73 13.14 -4.94
N ARG A 157 3.42 14.19 -5.41
CA ARG A 157 2.88 15.57 -5.35
C ARG A 157 1.54 15.67 -6.06
N LEU A 158 1.41 15.12 -7.27
CA LEU A 158 0.14 15.11 -8.01
C LEU A 158 -0.98 14.41 -7.23
N ALA A 159 -0.70 13.27 -6.59
CA ALA A 159 -1.68 12.58 -5.76
C ALA A 159 -2.11 13.40 -4.54
N LEU A 160 -1.16 14.07 -3.89
CA LEU A 160 -1.44 14.92 -2.72
C LEU A 160 -2.17 16.22 -3.10
N GLU A 161 -1.86 16.81 -4.25
CA GLU A 161 -2.59 17.97 -4.79
C GLU A 161 -4.04 17.61 -5.17
N ASP A 162 -4.25 16.43 -5.77
CA ASP A 162 -5.60 15.94 -6.05
C ASP A 162 -6.38 15.67 -4.75
N MET A 163 -5.74 15.09 -3.74
CA MET A 163 -6.28 14.91 -2.40
C MET A 163 -6.63 16.26 -1.76
N GLN A 164 -5.74 17.25 -1.83
CA GLN A 164 -5.95 18.57 -1.22
C GLN A 164 -7.16 19.31 -1.82
N LYS A 165 -7.44 19.14 -3.11
CA LYS A 165 -8.65 19.71 -3.75
C LYS A 165 -9.96 19.13 -3.21
N LYS A 166 -9.90 17.92 -2.65
CA LYS A 166 -11.06 17.19 -2.10
C LYS A 166 -11.17 17.33 -0.58
N ARG A 167 -10.10 17.81 0.10
CA ARG A 167 -9.97 17.81 1.55
C ARG A 167 -10.96 18.77 2.22
N LYS A 168 -11.60 18.27 3.29
CA LYS A 168 -12.42 19.04 4.24
C LYS A 168 -11.69 19.10 5.59
N PRO A 169 -12.06 20.04 6.48
CA PRO A 169 -11.38 20.20 7.77
C PRO A 169 -11.37 18.94 8.67
N GLU A 170 -12.43 18.13 8.60
CA GLU A 170 -12.60 16.92 9.41
C GLU A 170 -11.97 15.65 8.80
N ASP A 171 -11.38 15.77 7.62
CA ASP A 171 -10.86 14.59 6.92
C ASP A 171 -9.55 14.10 7.54
N ARG A 172 -9.47 12.79 7.72
CA ARG A 172 -8.24 12.05 7.95
C ARG A 172 -7.59 11.73 6.61
N VAL A 173 -6.31 12.05 6.47
CA VAL A 173 -5.53 11.79 5.26
C VAL A 173 -4.55 10.64 5.48
N ILE A 174 -4.67 9.61 4.66
CA ILE A 174 -3.76 8.47 4.65
C ILE A 174 -3.02 8.45 3.32
N CYS A 175 -1.70 8.34 3.36
CA CYS A 175 -0.90 8.18 2.16
C CYS A 175 -0.36 6.76 2.05
N MET A 176 -0.53 6.17 0.87
CA MET A 176 0.01 4.86 0.50
C MET A 176 1.25 5.05 -0.37
N ILE A 177 2.34 4.41 0.01
CA ILE A 177 3.56 4.33 -0.80
C ILE A 177 4.10 2.90 -0.71
N HIS A 178 4.60 2.33 -1.81
CA HIS A 178 5.09 0.95 -1.73
C HIS A 178 6.50 0.88 -1.15
N TYR A 179 7.45 1.66 -1.69
CA TYR A 179 8.80 1.72 -1.16
C TYR A 179 8.86 2.47 0.17
N PRO A 180 9.77 2.09 1.09
CA PRO A 180 10.01 2.86 2.31
C PRO A 180 10.32 4.32 1.99
N PRO A 181 9.62 5.29 2.61
CA PRO A 181 9.81 6.71 2.30
C PRO A 181 11.06 7.33 2.95
N PHE A 182 11.87 6.53 3.63
CA PHE A 182 13.13 6.89 4.27
C PHE A 182 14.09 5.69 4.24
N ASN A 183 15.38 5.95 4.39
CA ASN A 183 16.42 4.93 4.44
C ASN A 183 16.54 4.27 5.84
N SER A 184 17.52 3.37 6.01
CA SER A 184 17.75 2.64 7.27
C SER A 184 18.05 3.56 8.46
N ARG A 185 18.60 4.77 8.23
CA ARG A 185 18.86 5.79 9.25
C ARG A 185 17.66 6.68 9.54
N ARG A 186 16.55 6.47 8.85
CA ARG A 186 15.33 7.28 8.96
C ARG A 186 15.58 8.76 8.63
N GLU A 187 16.50 9.03 7.72
CA GLU A 187 16.78 10.39 7.25
C GLU A 187 15.57 10.96 6.49
N ASP A 188 15.49 12.29 6.42
CA ASP A 188 14.44 12.95 5.64
C ASP A 188 14.68 12.72 4.16
N SER A 189 13.58 12.50 3.45
CA SER A 189 13.56 12.35 2.01
C SER A 189 12.64 13.38 1.36
N GLY A 190 12.64 13.44 0.04
CA GLY A 190 11.63 14.21 -0.69
C GLY A 190 10.21 13.72 -0.40
N PHE A 191 10.03 12.42 -0.15
CA PHE A 191 8.71 11.84 0.18
C PHE A 191 8.24 12.30 1.57
N THR A 192 9.10 12.20 2.61
CA THR A 192 8.72 12.63 3.98
C THR A 192 8.38 14.10 4.04
N LYS A 193 9.13 14.95 3.31
CA LYS A 193 8.86 16.39 3.21
C LYS A 193 7.50 16.69 2.55
N LEU A 194 7.11 15.92 1.54
CA LEU A 194 5.79 16.04 0.94
C LEU A 194 4.67 15.65 1.91
N PHE A 195 4.83 14.59 2.70
CA PHE A 195 3.83 14.22 3.70
C PHE A 195 3.63 15.31 4.76
N GLU A 196 4.70 15.95 5.19
CA GLU A 196 4.64 17.09 6.12
C GLU A 196 3.99 18.32 5.48
N GLU A 197 4.40 18.68 4.25
CA GLU A 197 3.87 19.83 3.49
C GLU A 197 2.34 19.74 3.34
N PHE A 198 1.83 18.53 3.01
CA PHE A 198 0.40 18.27 2.80
C PHE A 198 -0.34 17.84 4.05
N LYS A 199 0.32 17.82 5.22
CA LYS A 199 -0.26 17.42 6.52
C LYS A 199 -0.97 16.07 6.43
N VAL A 200 -0.23 15.06 5.99
CA VAL A 200 -0.67 13.66 5.97
C VAL A 200 -0.73 13.15 7.41
N ASP A 201 -1.83 12.51 7.80
CA ASP A 201 -2.03 12.02 9.16
C ASP A 201 -1.40 10.64 9.39
N THR A 202 -1.29 9.82 8.34
CA THR A 202 -0.77 8.45 8.43
C THR A 202 -0.15 8.05 7.09
N VAL A 203 0.98 7.36 7.13
CA VAL A 203 1.61 6.75 5.96
C VAL A 203 1.68 5.24 6.12
N ILE A 204 1.33 4.50 5.08
CA ILE A 204 1.54 3.05 5.01
C ILE A 204 2.50 2.70 3.88
N TYR A 205 3.36 1.71 4.11
CA TYR A 205 4.33 1.26 3.12
C TYR A 205 4.58 -0.26 3.22
N GLY A 206 5.15 -0.84 2.18
CA GLY A 206 5.49 -2.26 2.08
C GLY A 206 6.95 -2.49 1.72
N HIS A 207 7.20 -3.42 0.78
CA HIS A 207 8.47 -3.70 0.14
C HIS A 207 9.50 -4.41 1.02
N ILE A 208 9.51 -4.18 2.34
CA ILE A 208 10.47 -4.80 3.25
C ILE A 208 9.92 -6.14 3.72
N HIS A 209 10.72 -7.20 3.54
CA HIS A 209 10.38 -8.56 3.90
C HIS A 209 11.17 -9.07 5.12
N ALA A 210 10.66 -10.10 5.79
CA ALA A 210 11.25 -10.67 7.01
C ALA A 210 12.69 -11.18 6.81
N ASN A 211 13.07 -11.59 5.60
CA ASN A 211 14.43 -12.01 5.26
C ASN A 211 15.43 -10.84 5.15
N MET A 212 14.96 -9.59 5.11
CA MET A 212 15.80 -8.39 5.02
C MET A 212 16.29 -7.90 6.39
N GLY A 213 15.86 -8.52 7.50
CA GLY A 213 16.28 -8.15 8.86
C GLY A 213 15.12 -7.83 9.81
N ARG A 214 15.46 -7.21 10.94
CA ARG A 214 14.46 -6.77 11.92
C ARG A 214 14.09 -5.31 11.68
N TYR A 215 12.81 -5.07 11.43
CA TYR A 215 12.25 -3.74 11.24
C TYR A 215 11.14 -3.47 12.24
N GLU A 216 11.03 -2.22 12.67
CA GLU A 216 9.88 -1.77 13.45
C GLU A 216 8.67 -1.65 12.54
N LYS A 217 7.55 -2.23 12.98
CA LYS A 217 6.29 -2.20 12.21
C LYS A 217 5.66 -0.81 12.18
N ILE A 218 5.90 -0.01 13.21
CA ILE A 218 5.37 1.35 13.33
C ILE A 218 6.51 2.27 13.74
N ILE A 219 6.73 3.30 12.94
CA ILE A 219 7.71 4.35 13.21
C ILE A 219 6.94 5.66 13.27
N VAL A 220 7.21 6.50 14.28
CA VAL A 220 6.70 7.87 14.31
C VAL A 220 7.84 8.82 13.96
N LYS A 221 7.67 9.58 12.89
CA LYS A 221 8.64 10.58 12.44
C LYS A 221 7.91 11.89 12.13
N ASN A 222 8.39 12.99 12.71
CA ASN A 222 7.80 14.32 12.54
C ASN A 222 6.27 14.34 12.81
N GLN A 223 5.84 13.62 13.88
CA GLN A 223 4.46 13.45 14.32
C GLN A 223 3.56 12.61 13.36
N ILE A 224 4.11 12.07 12.28
CA ILE A 224 3.39 11.19 11.35
C ILE A 224 3.74 9.74 11.70
N PRO A 225 2.77 8.86 11.95
CA PRO A 225 2.98 7.42 12.06
C PRO A 225 3.14 6.79 10.67
N TYR A 226 4.15 5.95 10.53
CA TYR A 226 4.48 5.17 9.34
C TYR A 226 4.33 3.69 9.67
N TYR A 227 3.47 2.98 8.95
CA TYR A 227 3.18 1.57 9.15
C TYR A 227 3.83 0.72 8.05
N LEU A 228 4.71 -0.19 8.44
CA LEU A 228 5.20 -1.26 7.57
C LEU A 228 4.13 -2.35 7.50
N THR A 229 3.65 -2.65 6.29
CA THR A 229 2.45 -3.46 6.08
C THR A 229 2.68 -4.76 5.30
N SER A 230 3.94 -5.12 5.00
CA SER A 230 4.26 -6.36 4.28
C SER A 230 3.70 -7.59 5.00
N ALA A 231 2.98 -8.43 4.28
CA ALA A 231 2.20 -9.54 4.82
C ALA A 231 3.04 -10.50 5.68
N ASP A 232 4.23 -10.84 5.24
CA ASP A 232 5.15 -11.72 5.97
C ASP A 232 5.67 -11.06 7.27
N MET A 233 5.92 -9.74 7.27
CA MET A 233 6.30 -8.98 8.45
C MET A 233 5.16 -8.91 9.48
N LEU A 234 3.93 -8.93 9.02
CA LEU A 234 2.73 -8.92 9.86
C LEU A 234 2.24 -10.32 10.27
N GLY A 235 2.91 -11.40 9.81
CA GLY A 235 2.45 -12.77 10.03
C GLY A 235 1.16 -13.09 9.30
N MET A 236 1.01 -12.59 8.08
CA MET A 236 -0.17 -12.73 7.20
C MET A 236 -1.46 -12.16 7.80
N LYS A 237 -1.36 -11.13 8.64
CA LYS A 237 -2.48 -10.53 9.37
C LYS A 237 -2.56 -9.04 9.08
N PRO A 238 -3.67 -8.52 8.49
CA PRO A 238 -3.85 -7.09 8.32
C PRO A 238 -3.72 -6.33 9.65
N ILE A 239 -3.12 -5.14 9.62
CA ILE A 239 -2.98 -4.27 10.79
C ILE A 239 -4.06 -3.18 10.75
N GLU A 240 -4.73 -2.94 11.89
CA GLU A 240 -5.64 -1.79 12.04
C GLU A 240 -4.82 -0.51 12.20
N ILE A 241 -5.20 0.59 11.52
CA ILE A 241 -4.45 1.86 11.47
C ILE A 241 -5.31 3.06 11.87
#